data_3baf544f5529d082c6c79b259d42cb5d
#
_entry.id   3baf544f5529d082c6c79b259d42cb5d
#
_cell.length_a   1.000
_cell.length_b   1.000
_cell.length_c   1.000
_cell.angle_alpha   90.00
_cell.angle_beta   90.00
_cell.angle_gamma   90.00
#
_symmetry.space_group_name_H-M   'P 1'
#
loop_
_entity.id
_entity.type
_entity.pdbx_description
1 polymer ?
#
loop_
_entity_poly.entity_id
_entity_poly.type
_entity_poly.pdbx_seq_one_letter_code
_entity_poly.pdbx_strand_id
1 'polypeptide(L)'
;MKDILTVTCSDHKTSMLLQAYSLNKFYKTKTTHYVFVEDDKMSVTEWQSLLQPEYTFHNLVIIPAHSERIVDNVEKLGWCRQQWIKFWAANFIQNDYIILDSKNFLIDTVTEEQFPEEGNDRLWWLKDGKNEAHRPFVQYVSRKWKLPYYGAYWAIETPFVFKKSVAERVLDLDCKELFEHALVLPSEFLLYRMACDVEDINDKNSICRVYWTADQLSPVETPMIGIHDYIFYKTHERAIDFLEQFKTRDIIPARIIDQFQNYHAPRMYRENE
;
A
#
# COMPACT_ATOMS: atom_id res chain seq x y z
N MET A 1 7.60 -9.61 -15.65
CA MET A 1 7.44 -10.07 -14.24
C MET A 1 7.51 -8.86 -13.36
N LYS A 2 6.54 -8.69 -12.47
CA LYS A 2 6.49 -7.57 -11.52
C LYS A 2 6.87 -8.06 -10.13
N ASP A 3 7.62 -7.26 -9.40
CA ASP A 3 7.87 -7.48 -7.98
C ASP A 3 6.73 -6.90 -7.13
N ILE A 4 6.70 -7.21 -5.84
CA ILE A 4 5.72 -6.67 -4.90
C ILE A 4 6.45 -5.77 -3.91
N LEU A 5 5.87 -4.62 -3.61
CA LEU A 5 6.36 -3.67 -2.64
C LEU A 5 5.33 -3.42 -1.56
N THR A 6 5.75 -3.51 -0.30
CA THR A 6 4.98 -2.99 0.84
C THR A 6 5.87 -2.11 1.71
N VAL A 7 5.38 -0.94 2.07
CA VAL A 7 6.00 -0.08 3.08
C VAL A 7 5.20 -0.22 4.37
N THR A 8 5.88 -0.48 5.49
CA THR A 8 5.24 -0.81 6.75
C THR A 8 6.04 -0.34 7.97
N CYS A 9 5.44 -0.47 9.14
CA CYS A 9 6.09 -0.25 10.44
C CYS A 9 5.66 -1.34 11.44
N SER A 10 6.28 -1.38 12.60
CA SER A 10 6.03 -2.40 13.64
C SER A 10 4.58 -2.45 14.14
N ASP A 11 3.87 -1.32 14.07
CA ASP A 11 2.46 -1.26 14.47
C ASP A 11 1.55 -2.09 13.53
N HIS A 12 2.00 -2.37 12.29
CA HIS A 12 1.27 -3.16 11.30
C HIS A 12 1.73 -4.62 11.18
N LYS A 13 2.52 -5.13 12.14
CA LYS A 13 3.13 -6.48 12.07
C LYS A 13 2.11 -7.60 11.82
N THR A 14 0.92 -7.52 12.44
CA THR A 14 -0.13 -8.54 12.28
C THR A 14 -0.74 -8.52 10.90
N SER A 15 -1.01 -7.33 10.36
CA SER A 15 -1.50 -7.16 8.98
C SER A 15 -0.46 -7.66 7.97
N MET A 16 0.82 -7.39 8.21
CA MET A 16 1.92 -7.90 7.39
C MET A 16 2.02 -9.42 7.39
N LEU A 17 1.78 -10.05 8.54
CA LEU A 17 1.77 -11.51 8.62
C LEU A 17 0.63 -12.11 7.79
N LEU A 18 -0.57 -11.50 7.86
CA LEU A 18 -1.71 -11.89 7.04
C LEU A 18 -1.42 -11.69 5.55
N GLN A 19 -0.84 -10.55 5.18
CA GLN A 19 -0.45 -10.28 3.80
C GLN A 19 0.56 -11.31 3.29
N ALA A 20 1.63 -11.59 4.05
CA ALA A 20 2.68 -12.55 3.70
C ALA A 20 2.09 -13.95 3.46
N TYR A 21 1.28 -14.44 4.41
CA TYR A 21 0.59 -15.72 4.27
C TYR A 21 -0.27 -15.77 3.02
N SER A 22 -1.09 -14.76 2.80
CA SER A 22 -2.04 -14.73 1.69
C SER A 22 -1.35 -14.64 0.33
N LEU A 23 -0.28 -13.87 0.22
CA LEU A 23 0.55 -13.80 -0.98
C LEU A 23 1.13 -15.18 -1.31
N ASN A 24 1.75 -15.84 -0.35
CA ASN A 24 2.34 -17.16 -0.58
C ASN A 24 1.30 -18.22 -0.96
N LYS A 25 0.07 -18.11 -0.43
CA LYS A 25 -1.01 -19.07 -0.71
C LYS A 25 -1.70 -18.82 -2.05
N PHE A 26 -1.97 -17.57 -2.40
CA PHE A 26 -2.89 -17.21 -3.47
C PHE A 26 -2.25 -16.51 -4.67
N TYR A 27 -1.11 -15.83 -4.52
CA TYR A 27 -0.42 -15.23 -5.66
C TYR A 27 0.39 -16.29 -6.40
N LYS A 28 0.04 -16.56 -7.66
CA LYS A 28 0.58 -17.75 -8.39
C LYS A 28 1.75 -17.42 -9.30
N THR A 29 2.07 -16.17 -9.52
CA THR A 29 3.28 -15.78 -10.25
C THR A 29 4.44 -15.66 -9.25
N LYS A 30 5.54 -16.40 -9.49
CA LYS A 30 6.72 -16.30 -8.62
C LYS A 30 7.30 -14.89 -8.68
N THR A 31 7.56 -14.30 -7.52
CA THR A 31 8.00 -12.91 -7.41
C THR A 31 8.89 -12.70 -6.18
N THR A 32 9.50 -11.52 -6.08
CA THR A 32 10.14 -11.02 -4.86
C THR A 32 9.21 -10.02 -4.19
N HIS A 33 8.94 -10.23 -2.91
CA HIS A 33 8.25 -9.26 -2.07
C HIS A 33 9.28 -8.43 -1.30
N TYR A 34 9.37 -7.15 -1.64
CA TYR A 34 10.19 -6.17 -0.95
C TYR A 34 9.35 -5.52 0.15
N VAL A 35 9.81 -5.65 1.39
CA VAL A 35 9.17 -5.04 2.57
C VAL A 35 10.09 -3.96 3.11
N PHE A 36 9.68 -2.70 2.95
CA PHE A 36 10.39 -1.54 3.48
C PHE A 36 9.83 -1.20 4.86
N VAL A 37 10.71 -1.20 5.85
CA VAL A 37 10.35 -0.97 7.25
C VAL A 37 10.76 0.43 7.66
N GLU A 38 9.80 1.26 8.07
CA GLU A 38 9.99 2.70 8.32
C GLU A 38 10.54 3.03 9.70
N ASP A 39 10.37 2.16 10.68
CA ASP A 39 10.81 2.39 12.05
C ASP A 39 11.94 1.44 12.48
N ASP A 40 12.54 1.73 13.62
CA ASP A 40 13.59 0.95 14.22
C ASP A 40 13.14 0.14 15.48
N LYS A 41 11.82 0.10 15.76
CA LYS A 41 11.27 -0.65 16.91
C LYS A 41 11.41 -2.16 16.76
N MET A 42 11.45 -2.63 15.50
CA MET A 42 11.77 -4.02 15.16
C MET A 42 12.96 -4.04 14.22
N SER A 43 13.95 -4.84 14.58
CA SER A 43 15.13 -5.07 13.73
C SER A 43 14.75 -5.84 12.45
N VAL A 44 15.60 -5.75 11.43
CA VAL A 44 15.45 -6.55 10.20
C VAL A 44 15.39 -8.05 10.53
N THR A 45 16.17 -8.51 11.51
CA THR A 45 16.18 -9.91 11.95
C THR A 45 14.85 -10.34 12.56
N GLU A 46 14.22 -9.48 13.37
CA GLU A 46 12.89 -9.76 13.94
C GLU A 46 11.81 -9.81 12.84
N TRP A 47 11.84 -8.85 11.90
CA TRP A 47 10.96 -8.89 10.74
C TRP A 47 11.18 -10.14 9.88
N GLN A 48 12.45 -10.52 9.65
CA GLN A 48 12.78 -11.74 8.91
C GLN A 48 12.23 -12.98 9.64
N SER A 49 12.41 -13.06 10.95
CA SER A 49 11.92 -14.16 11.78
C SER A 49 10.39 -14.25 11.78
N LEU A 50 9.70 -13.11 11.73
CA LEU A 50 8.24 -13.04 11.70
C LEU A 50 7.68 -13.49 10.36
N LEU A 51 8.22 -12.99 9.24
CA LEU A 51 7.62 -13.12 7.93
C LEU A 51 8.15 -14.31 7.13
N GLN A 52 9.44 -14.64 7.24
CA GLN A 52 10.07 -15.71 6.45
C GLN A 52 9.35 -17.07 6.50
N PRO A 53 8.78 -17.52 7.62
CA PRO A 53 8.05 -18.78 7.67
C PRO A 53 6.85 -18.85 6.72
N GLU A 54 6.28 -17.70 6.35
CA GLU A 54 5.16 -17.60 5.43
C GLU A 54 5.60 -17.69 3.95
N TYR A 55 6.88 -17.47 3.64
CA TYR A 55 7.39 -17.45 2.27
C TYR A 55 8.09 -18.76 1.90
N THR A 56 7.33 -19.67 1.28
CA THR A 56 7.85 -20.93 0.74
C THR A 56 7.95 -20.92 -0.79
N PHE A 57 7.19 -20.06 -1.44
CA PHE A 57 7.11 -19.96 -2.90
C PHE A 57 7.76 -18.69 -3.45
N HIS A 58 7.55 -17.55 -2.79
CA HIS A 58 8.12 -16.26 -3.17
C HIS A 58 9.42 -15.96 -2.43
N ASN A 59 10.19 -15.02 -2.97
CA ASN A 59 11.33 -14.45 -2.25
C ASN A 59 10.88 -13.33 -1.33
N LEU A 60 11.50 -13.18 -0.16
CA LEU A 60 11.29 -12.07 0.76
C LEU A 60 12.59 -11.27 0.88
N VAL A 61 12.50 -9.95 0.71
CA VAL A 61 13.60 -9.01 0.94
C VAL A 61 13.10 -7.92 1.89
N ILE A 62 13.75 -7.75 3.05
CA ILE A 62 13.41 -6.72 4.02
C ILE A 62 14.47 -5.64 4.00
N ILE A 63 14.04 -4.38 3.83
CA ILE A 63 14.90 -3.22 3.71
C ILE A 63 14.54 -2.20 4.79
N PRO A 64 15.48 -1.82 5.67
CA PRO A 64 15.24 -0.75 6.62
C PRO A 64 15.21 0.61 5.88
N ALA A 65 14.10 1.31 5.99
CA ALA A 65 13.88 2.59 5.32
C ALA A 65 14.08 3.81 6.24
N HIS A 66 14.38 3.58 7.52
CA HIS A 66 14.64 4.64 8.49
C HIS A 66 15.89 5.48 8.20
N SER A 67 16.83 4.96 7.38
CA SER A 67 18.02 5.70 6.92
C SER A 67 17.67 6.74 5.85
N GLU A 68 16.57 6.55 5.12
CA GLU A 68 16.05 7.55 4.19
C GLU A 68 15.20 8.57 4.98
N ARG A 69 15.91 9.44 5.71
CA ARG A 69 15.25 10.46 6.52
C ARG A 69 14.61 11.51 5.63
N ILE A 70 13.30 11.54 5.67
CA ILE A 70 12.51 12.73 5.31
C ILE A 70 12.44 13.54 6.60
N VAL A 71 12.97 14.73 6.57
CA VAL A 71 13.19 15.70 7.67
C VAL A 71 12.49 15.47 9.01
N ASP A 72 13.26 15.59 10.08
CA ASP A 72 12.98 15.26 11.48
C ASP A 72 11.89 16.10 12.21
N ASN A 73 11.09 16.94 11.55
CA ASN A 73 10.39 18.01 12.28
C ASN A 73 8.86 18.04 12.21
N VAL A 74 8.16 17.01 11.72
CA VAL A 74 6.69 17.05 11.64
C VAL A 74 6.04 15.78 12.16
N GLU A 75 5.18 15.91 13.15
CA GLU A 75 4.44 14.83 13.84
C GLU A 75 3.49 13.99 12.96
N LYS A 76 3.26 14.38 11.70
CA LYS A 76 2.43 13.67 10.73
C LYS A 76 3.22 12.83 9.71
N LEU A 77 4.47 12.53 9.98
CA LEU A 77 5.47 12.11 8.98
C LEU A 77 5.40 10.66 8.54
N GLY A 78 4.87 9.75 9.33
CA GLY A 78 4.81 8.33 8.93
C GLY A 78 4.12 8.15 7.58
N TRP A 79 2.96 8.78 7.39
CA TRP A 79 2.20 8.69 6.15
C TRP A 79 2.91 9.35 4.96
N CYS A 80 3.46 10.55 5.11
CA CYS A 80 4.19 11.23 4.03
C CYS A 80 5.46 10.46 3.64
N ARG A 81 6.19 9.93 4.63
CA ARG A 81 7.40 9.13 4.40
C ARG A 81 7.10 7.85 3.63
N GLN A 82 6.02 7.13 3.98
CA GLN A 82 5.60 5.95 3.22
C GLN A 82 5.43 6.24 1.74
N GLN A 83 4.84 7.38 1.40
CA GLN A 83 4.59 7.76 0.03
C GLN A 83 5.86 8.02 -0.75
N TRP A 84 6.85 8.66 -0.13
CA TRP A 84 8.17 8.86 -0.74
C TRP A 84 8.92 7.54 -0.89
N ILE A 85 8.90 6.68 0.12
CA ILE A 85 9.60 5.38 0.09
C ILE A 85 9.12 4.53 -1.09
N LYS A 86 7.87 4.64 -1.49
CA LYS A 86 7.33 3.91 -2.65
C LYS A 86 8.04 4.27 -3.96
N PHE A 87 8.51 5.51 -4.13
CA PHE A 87 9.38 5.89 -5.24
C PHE A 87 10.83 5.49 -4.98
N TRP A 88 11.34 5.77 -3.80
CA TRP A 88 12.73 5.47 -3.43
C TRP A 88 13.06 3.98 -3.59
N ALA A 89 12.08 3.11 -3.45
CA ALA A 89 12.19 1.68 -3.67
C ALA A 89 12.70 1.32 -5.09
N ALA A 90 12.50 2.17 -6.09
CA ALA A 90 13.02 1.96 -7.44
C ALA A 90 14.56 1.83 -7.50
N ASN A 91 15.29 2.35 -6.49
CA ASN A 91 16.73 2.16 -6.37
C ASN A 91 17.13 0.71 -6.04
N PHE A 92 16.22 -0.10 -5.53
CA PHE A 92 16.47 -1.48 -5.07
C PHE A 92 15.76 -2.52 -5.93
N ILE A 93 14.56 -2.20 -6.42
CA ILE A 93 13.74 -3.09 -7.23
C ILE A 93 14.17 -2.99 -8.69
N GLN A 94 14.36 -4.13 -9.36
CA GLN A 94 14.84 -4.16 -10.74
C GLN A 94 13.73 -4.13 -11.79
N ASN A 95 12.55 -4.59 -11.43
CA ASN A 95 11.37 -4.70 -12.29
C ASN A 95 10.34 -3.62 -11.96
N ASP A 96 9.31 -3.52 -12.77
CA ASP A 96 8.06 -2.86 -12.37
C ASP A 96 7.52 -3.55 -11.12
N TYR A 97 6.76 -2.83 -10.31
CA TYR A 97 6.32 -3.38 -9.04
C TYR A 97 4.89 -3.02 -8.67
N ILE A 98 4.25 -3.98 -8.02
CA ILE A 98 2.90 -3.87 -7.47
C ILE A 98 3.03 -3.34 -6.04
N ILE A 99 2.45 -2.19 -5.78
CA ILE A 99 2.40 -1.61 -4.44
C ILE A 99 1.18 -2.17 -3.72
N LEU A 100 1.42 -2.72 -2.54
CA LEU A 100 0.39 -3.11 -1.58
C LEU A 100 0.60 -2.32 -0.27
N ASP A 101 -0.48 -1.89 0.34
CA ASP A 101 -0.44 -1.46 1.73
C ASP A 101 -0.47 -2.70 2.64
N SER A 102 0.08 -2.60 3.84
CA SER A 102 0.08 -3.70 4.82
C SER A 102 -1.29 -4.30 5.10
N LYS A 103 -2.35 -3.51 4.91
CA LYS A 103 -3.75 -3.92 5.06
C LYS A 103 -4.32 -4.78 3.93
N ASN A 104 -3.61 -4.91 2.80
CA ASN A 104 -4.08 -5.70 1.66
C ASN A 104 -3.72 -7.17 1.83
N PHE A 105 -4.65 -8.07 1.59
CA PHE A 105 -4.42 -9.51 1.56
C PHE A 105 -5.31 -10.20 0.53
N LEU A 106 -4.84 -11.33 0.04
CA LEU A 106 -5.55 -12.15 -0.94
C LEU A 106 -6.48 -13.14 -0.24
N ILE A 107 -7.64 -13.39 -0.82
CA ILE A 107 -8.59 -14.40 -0.37
C ILE A 107 -8.92 -15.43 -1.45
N ASP A 108 -8.44 -15.20 -2.66
CA ASP A 108 -8.56 -16.12 -3.79
C ASP A 108 -7.34 -15.99 -4.70
N THR A 109 -7.20 -16.94 -5.62
CA THR A 109 -6.09 -17.02 -6.56
C THR A 109 -5.99 -15.78 -7.44
N VAL A 110 -4.79 -15.21 -7.49
CA VAL A 110 -4.43 -14.07 -8.33
C VAL A 110 -3.13 -14.37 -9.06
N THR A 111 -3.06 -13.93 -10.31
CA THR A 111 -1.84 -13.95 -11.13
C THR A 111 -1.42 -12.54 -11.53
N GLU A 112 -0.21 -12.40 -12.06
CA GLU A 112 0.32 -11.10 -12.50
C GLU A 112 -0.54 -10.42 -13.57
N GLU A 113 -1.18 -11.21 -14.44
CA GLU A 113 -1.99 -10.72 -15.55
C GLU A 113 -3.26 -9.97 -15.10
N GLN A 114 -3.70 -10.18 -13.84
CA GLN A 114 -4.83 -9.46 -13.28
C GLN A 114 -4.48 -8.03 -12.84
N PHE A 115 -3.18 -7.73 -12.71
CA PHE A 115 -2.70 -6.37 -12.48
C PHE A 115 -2.52 -5.64 -13.81
N PRO A 116 -2.58 -4.30 -13.82
CA PRO A 116 -2.43 -3.52 -15.04
C PRO A 116 -1.16 -3.90 -15.82
N GLU A 117 -1.29 -4.07 -17.12
CA GLU A 117 -0.16 -4.31 -17.99
C GLU A 117 0.64 -3.03 -18.23
N GLU A 118 1.89 -3.21 -18.71
CA GLU A 118 2.74 -2.12 -19.14
C GLU A 118 2.06 -1.30 -20.24
N GLY A 119 1.93 0.01 -20.03
CA GLY A 119 1.26 0.92 -20.96
C GLY A 119 -0.26 1.04 -20.79
N ASN A 120 -0.91 0.05 -20.17
CA ASN A 120 -2.31 0.13 -19.77
C ASN A 120 -2.38 0.58 -18.31
N ASP A 121 -2.08 1.83 -18.04
CA ASP A 121 -2.27 2.43 -16.72
C ASP A 121 -3.77 2.54 -16.45
N ARG A 122 -4.36 1.41 -16.07
CA ARG A 122 -5.73 1.29 -15.59
C ARG A 122 -5.83 1.92 -14.22
N LEU A 123 -5.64 3.21 -14.22
CA LEU A 123 -5.82 4.00 -13.03
C LEU A 123 -7.30 4.08 -12.74
N TRP A 124 -7.63 3.78 -11.54
CA TRP A 124 -8.95 3.87 -10.99
C TRP A 124 -9.46 5.29 -11.09
N TRP A 125 -10.48 5.45 -11.87
CA TRP A 125 -11.27 6.66 -11.85
C TRP A 125 -12.32 6.52 -10.75
N LEU A 126 -12.29 7.39 -9.76
CA LEU A 126 -13.41 7.56 -8.85
C LEU A 126 -14.46 8.39 -9.57
N LYS A 127 -15.43 7.71 -10.17
CA LYS A 127 -16.49 8.34 -10.96
C LYS A 127 -17.24 9.45 -10.20
N ASP A 128 -17.33 9.31 -8.87
CA ASP A 128 -18.00 10.25 -7.97
C ASP A 128 -17.06 10.75 -6.86
N GLY A 129 -15.82 10.26 -6.79
CA GLY A 129 -14.84 10.57 -5.75
C GLY A 129 -13.95 11.73 -6.17
N LYS A 130 -14.24 12.89 -5.62
CA LYS A 130 -13.38 14.05 -5.76
C LYS A 130 -12.33 14.00 -4.67
N ASN A 131 -11.09 13.72 -5.01
CA ASN A 131 -9.96 13.90 -4.10
C ASN A 131 -9.66 15.39 -3.91
N GLU A 132 -10.65 16.17 -3.56
CA GLU A 132 -10.55 17.63 -3.40
C GLU A 132 -9.47 18.03 -2.39
N ALA A 133 -9.25 17.19 -1.37
CA ALA A 133 -8.18 17.38 -0.41
C ALA A 133 -6.78 17.38 -1.04
N HIS A 134 -6.60 16.67 -2.15
CA HIS A 134 -5.34 16.59 -2.90
C HIS A 134 -5.21 17.65 -4.02
N ARG A 135 -6.27 18.41 -4.31
CA ARG A 135 -6.23 19.42 -5.38
C ARG A 135 -5.10 20.44 -5.23
N PRO A 136 -4.85 21.00 -4.02
CA PRO A 136 -3.72 21.92 -3.83
C PRO A 136 -2.37 21.29 -4.17
N PHE A 137 -2.18 20.02 -3.82
CA PHE A 137 -0.99 19.25 -4.13
C PHE A 137 -0.79 19.13 -5.65
N VAL A 138 -1.80 18.65 -6.38
CA VAL A 138 -1.73 18.45 -7.84
C VAL A 138 -1.46 19.78 -8.56
N GLN A 139 -2.10 20.87 -8.11
CA GLN A 139 -1.86 22.21 -8.68
C GLN A 139 -0.46 22.71 -8.42
N TYR A 140 0.08 22.50 -7.22
CA TYR A 140 1.44 22.88 -6.86
C TYR A 140 2.48 22.13 -7.71
N VAL A 141 2.34 20.81 -7.79
CA VAL A 141 3.21 19.92 -8.57
C VAL A 141 3.22 20.33 -10.05
N SER A 142 2.03 20.51 -10.63
CA SER A 142 1.90 20.93 -12.04
C SER A 142 2.62 22.25 -12.32
N ARG A 143 2.50 23.23 -11.45
CA ARG A 143 3.14 24.54 -11.61
C ARG A 143 4.65 24.49 -11.46
N LYS A 144 5.14 23.75 -10.45
CA LYS A 144 6.56 23.72 -10.10
C LYS A 144 7.38 22.89 -11.08
N TRP A 145 6.94 21.69 -11.40
CA TRP A 145 7.67 20.75 -12.27
C TRP A 145 7.14 20.68 -13.70
N LYS A 146 6.14 21.52 -14.04
CA LYS A 146 5.52 21.54 -15.39
C LYS A 146 4.92 20.20 -15.81
N LEU A 147 4.52 19.39 -14.83
CA LEU A 147 3.83 18.14 -15.10
C LEU A 147 2.37 18.38 -15.53
N PRO A 148 1.78 17.49 -16.34
CA PRO A 148 0.39 17.61 -16.78
C PRO A 148 -0.57 17.72 -15.60
N TYR A 149 -1.58 18.57 -15.73
CA TYR A 149 -2.67 18.69 -14.76
C TYR A 149 -3.93 18.00 -15.28
N TYR A 150 -4.21 16.83 -14.73
CA TYR A 150 -5.38 16.03 -15.12
C TYR A 150 -6.54 16.12 -14.10
N GLY A 151 -6.46 17.05 -13.13
CA GLY A 151 -7.41 17.12 -12.03
C GLY A 151 -7.02 16.19 -10.87
N ALA A 152 -7.89 16.06 -9.87
CA ALA A 152 -7.67 15.23 -8.67
C ALA A 152 -8.69 14.08 -8.58
N TYR A 153 -8.99 13.45 -9.71
CA TYR A 153 -10.08 12.48 -9.82
C TYR A 153 -9.61 11.02 -9.81
N TRP A 154 -8.32 10.74 -9.63
CA TRP A 154 -7.80 9.38 -9.68
C TRP A 154 -7.87 8.69 -8.34
N ALA A 155 -8.03 7.37 -8.40
CA ALA A 155 -7.95 6.52 -7.24
C ALA A 155 -6.54 6.60 -6.61
N ILE A 156 -6.53 6.60 -5.30
CA ILE A 156 -5.34 6.64 -4.46
C ILE A 156 -5.25 5.38 -3.60
N GLU A 157 -5.76 4.27 -4.12
CA GLU A 157 -5.89 3.01 -3.40
C GLU A 157 -4.95 1.95 -3.95
N THR A 158 -4.53 1.03 -3.10
CA THR A 158 -3.76 -0.15 -3.44
C THR A 158 -4.68 -1.35 -3.73
N PRO A 159 -4.30 -2.27 -4.63
CA PRO A 159 -3.00 -2.40 -5.30
C PRO A 159 -2.79 -1.36 -6.42
N PHE A 160 -1.55 -0.94 -6.59
CA PHE A 160 -1.18 0.02 -7.62
C PHE A 160 0.14 -0.43 -8.29
N VAL A 161 0.24 -0.35 -9.61
CA VAL A 161 1.47 -0.73 -10.32
C VAL A 161 2.30 0.50 -10.63
N PHE A 162 3.55 0.48 -10.18
CA PHE A 162 4.56 1.45 -10.60
C PHE A 162 5.46 0.82 -11.67
N LYS A 163 5.56 1.49 -12.82
CA LYS A 163 6.67 1.27 -13.74
C LYS A 163 7.93 1.83 -13.12
N LYS A 164 8.98 1.02 -13.09
CA LYS A 164 10.26 1.44 -12.53
C LYS A 164 10.75 2.74 -13.17
N SER A 165 10.68 2.84 -14.50
CA SER A 165 11.12 4.03 -15.24
C SER A 165 10.38 5.32 -14.86
N VAL A 166 9.08 5.23 -14.53
CA VAL A 166 8.31 6.38 -14.07
C VAL A 166 8.68 6.75 -12.63
N ALA A 167 8.88 5.75 -11.77
CA ALA A 167 9.34 5.99 -10.40
C ALA A 167 10.74 6.65 -10.37
N GLU A 168 11.67 6.19 -11.20
CA GLU A 168 12.99 6.81 -11.38
C GLU A 168 12.87 8.26 -11.88
N ARG A 169 12.00 8.51 -12.86
CA ARG A 169 11.72 9.87 -13.34
C ARG A 169 11.20 10.79 -12.22
N VAL A 170 10.36 10.28 -11.31
CA VAL A 170 9.92 11.06 -10.15
C VAL A 170 11.08 11.36 -9.20
N LEU A 171 11.98 10.41 -8.97
CA LEU A 171 13.19 10.65 -8.17
C LEU A 171 14.08 11.75 -8.79
N ASP A 172 14.22 11.76 -10.11
CA ASP A 172 15.00 12.76 -10.84
C ASP A 172 14.39 14.16 -10.80
N LEU A 173 13.11 14.31 -10.48
CA LEU A 173 12.46 15.63 -10.32
C LEU A 173 12.91 16.37 -9.06
N ASP A 174 13.69 15.73 -8.17
CA ASP A 174 14.09 16.31 -6.87
C ASP A 174 12.89 16.88 -6.09
N CYS A 175 11.83 16.07 -6.04
CA CYS A 175 10.54 16.47 -5.44
C CYS A 175 10.32 15.92 -4.02
N LYS A 176 11.37 15.42 -3.37
CA LYS A 176 11.33 14.88 -2.00
C LYS A 176 10.71 15.88 -1.01
N GLU A 177 10.98 17.15 -1.19
CA GLU A 177 10.45 18.23 -0.35
C GLU A 177 8.92 18.28 -0.30
N LEU A 178 8.21 17.74 -1.32
CA LEU A 178 6.74 17.64 -1.32
C LEU A 178 6.20 16.81 -0.17
N PHE A 179 6.99 15.81 0.21
CA PHE A 179 6.65 14.88 1.28
C PHE A 179 7.21 15.34 2.63
N GLU A 180 8.09 16.32 2.63
CA GLU A 180 8.69 16.90 3.83
C GLU A 180 7.87 18.05 4.41
N HIS A 181 7.17 18.79 3.56
CA HIS A 181 6.37 19.93 3.97
C HIS A 181 4.88 19.62 3.88
N ALA A 182 4.27 19.26 5.00
CA ALA A 182 2.84 18.94 5.11
C ALA A 182 1.87 20.12 4.83
N LEU A 183 2.30 21.14 4.07
CA LEU A 183 1.45 22.26 3.66
C LEU A 183 0.33 21.85 2.70
N VAL A 184 0.52 20.74 2.01
CA VAL A 184 -0.44 20.12 1.10
C VAL A 184 -0.49 18.62 1.40
N LEU A 185 -1.63 17.99 1.19
CA LEU A 185 -1.78 16.56 1.36
C LEU A 185 -1.17 15.84 0.14
N PRO A 186 0.08 15.32 0.23
CA PRO A 186 0.72 14.67 -0.91
C PRO A 186 0.07 13.32 -1.20
N SER A 187 0.22 12.84 -2.44
CA SER A 187 -0.17 11.50 -2.83
C SER A 187 0.81 10.97 -3.87
N GLU A 188 1.45 9.85 -3.56
CA GLU A 188 2.37 9.15 -4.45
C GLU A 188 1.68 8.74 -5.76
N PHE A 189 0.44 8.28 -5.67
CA PHE A 189 -0.30 7.82 -6.84
C PHE A 189 -0.63 8.97 -7.79
N LEU A 190 -1.01 10.14 -7.26
CA LEU A 190 -1.26 11.33 -8.08
C LEU A 190 0.02 11.86 -8.70
N LEU A 191 1.12 11.90 -7.94
CA LEU A 191 2.43 12.30 -8.46
C LEU A 191 2.92 11.34 -9.55
N TYR A 192 2.83 10.03 -9.30
CA TYR A 192 3.15 9.01 -10.29
C TYR A 192 2.36 9.22 -11.57
N ARG A 193 1.04 9.44 -11.45
CA ARG A 193 0.18 9.69 -12.60
C ARG A 193 0.59 10.92 -13.39
N MET A 194 0.91 12.01 -12.71
CA MET A 194 1.37 13.23 -13.38
C MET A 194 2.71 13.04 -14.08
N ALA A 195 3.54 12.11 -13.62
CA ALA A 195 4.80 11.74 -14.25
C ALA A 195 4.66 10.74 -15.39
N CYS A 196 3.51 10.08 -15.54
CA CYS A 196 3.22 9.23 -16.71
C CYS A 196 2.95 10.08 -17.95
N ASP A 197 3.38 9.58 -19.11
CA ASP A 197 3.10 10.23 -20.40
C ASP A 197 1.77 9.75 -21.03
N VAL A 198 0.93 9.04 -20.27
CA VAL A 198 -0.29 8.39 -20.78
C VAL A 198 -1.53 9.18 -20.37
N GLU A 199 -2.33 9.55 -21.36
CA GLU A 199 -3.59 10.29 -21.17
C GLU A 199 -4.81 9.37 -20.91
N ASP A 200 -4.71 8.08 -21.25
CA ASP A 200 -5.86 7.16 -21.25
C ASP A 200 -6.18 6.64 -19.84
N ILE A 201 -7.38 6.96 -19.40
CA ILE A 201 -7.98 6.50 -18.15
C ILE A 201 -9.06 5.48 -18.50
N ASN A 202 -8.76 4.21 -18.27
CA ASN A 202 -9.76 3.17 -18.43
C ASN A 202 -10.47 2.87 -17.10
N ASP A 203 -11.79 3.00 -17.12
CA ASP A 203 -12.67 2.60 -16.03
C ASP A 203 -12.68 1.06 -15.94
N LYS A 204 -11.99 0.48 -14.96
CA LYS A 204 -11.94 -0.99 -14.80
C LYS A 204 -12.16 -1.45 -13.37
N ASN A 205 -12.76 -2.63 -13.29
CA ASN A 205 -13.06 -3.31 -12.05
C ASN A 205 -11.78 -3.59 -11.24
N SER A 206 -11.84 -3.24 -9.96
CA SER A 206 -10.80 -3.55 -9.00
C SER A 206 -10.68 -5.05 -8.76
N ILE A 207 -9.45 -5.52 -8.62
CA ILE A 207 -9.19 -6.83 -8.04
C ILE A 207 -9.20 -6.77 -6.50
N CYS A 208 -9.29 -5.57 -5.92
CA CYS A 208 -9.28 -5.36 -4.48
C CYS A 208 -10.47 -4.51 -4.04
N ARG A 209 -11.08 -4.88 -2.93
CA ARG A 209 -12.04 -4.05 -2.21
C ARG A 209 -11.41 -3.58 -0.90
N VAL A 210 -11.31 -2.26 -0.75
CA VAL A 210 -10.84 -1.64 0.48
C VAL A 210 -12.03 -1.23 1.35
N TYR A 211 -12.01 -1.66 2.60
CA TYR A 211 -13.00 -1.30 3.62
C TYR A 211 -12.44 -0.21 4.52
N TRP A 212 -13.11 0.93 4.58
CA TRP A 212 -12.74 2.08 5.39
C TRP A 212 -13.50 2.15 6.71
N THR A 213 -14.71 1.59 6.73
CA THR A 213 -15.57 1.56 7.92
C THR A 213 -16.17 0.17 8.12
N ALA A 214 -16.52 -0.17 9.36
CA ALA A 214 -17.10 -1.46 9.69
C ALA A 214 -18.45 -1.74 9.00
N ASP A 215 -19.21 -0.69 8.69
CA ASP A 215 -20.51 -0.86 8.02
C ASP A 215 -20.36 -1.29 6.55
N GLN A 216 -19.16 -1.13 5.98
CA GLN A 216 -18.83 -1.60 4.63
C GLN A 216 -18.50 -3.08 4.59
N LEU A 217 -18.16 -3.72 5.74
CA LEU A 217 -17.80 -5.12 5.83
C LEU A 217 -18.98 -5.99 5.35
N SER A 218 -18.82 -6.61 4.19
CA SER A 218 -19.85 -7.38 3.52
C SER A 218 -19.19 -8.54 2.74
N PRO A 219 -19.96 -9.54 2.30
CA PRO A 219 -19.44 -10.60 1.43
C PRO A 219 -18.66 -10.04 0.25
N VAL A 220 -17.55 -10.68 -0.08
CA VAL A 220 -16.54 -10.18 -1.01
C VAL A 220 -16.60 -10.94 -2.31
N GLU A 221 -16.67 -10.22 -3.41
CA GLU A 221 -16.60 -10.76 -4.77
C GLU A 221 -15.22 -10.58 -5.42
N THR A 222 -14.34 -9.82 -4.79
CA THR A 222 -12.98 -9.55 -5.30
C THR A 222 -11.96 -10.49 -4.68
N PRO A 223 -10.90 -10.89 -5.41
CA PRO A 223 -9.90 -11.82 -4.90
C PRO A 223 -8.94 -11.22 -3.86
N MET A 224 -8.94 -9.89 -3.72
CA MET A 224 -8.12 -9.17 -2.74
C MET A 224 -8.99 -8.27 -1.87
N ILE A 225 -8.60 -8.14 -0.62
CA ILE A 225 -9.25 -7.27 0.37
C ILE A 225 -8.22 -6.33 1.00
N GLY A 226 -8.65 -5.12 1.32
CA GLY A 226 -7.96 -4.23 2.23
C GLY A 226 -8.88 -3.85 3.39
N ILE A 227 -8.42 -4.02 4.63
CA ILE A 227 -9.15 -3.59 5.83
C ILE A 227 -8.36 -2.49 6.50
N HIS A 228 -8.91 -1.28 6.52
CA HIS A 228 -8.23 -0.14 7.13
C HIS A 228 -8.08 -0.33 8.64
N ASP A 229 -6.91 0.00 9.19
CA ASP A 229 -6.57 -0.19 10.61
C ASP A 229 -7.56 0.49 11.55
N TYR A 230 -8.19 1.58 11.11
CA TYR A 230 -9.25 2.25 11.84
C TYR A 230 -10.43 1.33 12.21
N ILE A 231 -10.76 0.34 11.36
CA ILE A 231 -11.82 -0.63 11.64
C ILE A 231 -11.43 -1.51 12.84
N PHE A 232 -10.17 -1.97 12.88
CA PHE A 232 -9.66 -2.75 14.02
C PHE A 232 -9.62 -1.93 15.30
N TYR A 233 -9.38 -0.63 15.19
CA TYR A 233 -9.36 0.26 16.34
C TYR A 233 -10.75 0.56 16.90
N LYS A 234 -11.68 1.01 16.06
CA LYS A 234 -13.02 1.49 16.50
C LYS A 234 -14.06 0.38 16.65
N THR A 235 -13.90 -0.72 15.94
CA THR A 235 -14.90 -1.79 15.85
C THR A 235 -14.24 -3.17 15.79
N HIS A 236 -13.33 -3.40 16.73
CA HIS A 236 -12.45 -4.58 16.77
C HIS A 236 -13.24 -5.90 16.63
N GLU A 237 -14.30 -6.10 17.42
CA GLU A 237 -15.12 -7.32 17.36
C GLU A 237 -15.66 -7.56 15.96
N ARG A 238 -16.23 -6.54 15.31
CA ARG A 238 -16.76 -6.68 13.94
C ARG A 238 -15.68 -7.02 12.90
N ALA A 239 -14.48 -6.50 13.08
CA ALA A 239 -13.35 -6.83 12.21
C ALA A 239 -12.91 -8.29 12.40
N ILE A 240 -12.86 -8.77 13.64
CA ILE A 240 -12.57 -10.17 13.94
C ILE A 240 -13.65 -11.09 13.40
N ASP A 241 -14.93 -10.81 13.64
CA ASP A 241 -16.06 -11.58 13.11
C ASP A 241 -16.01 -11.66 11.57
N PHE A 242 -15.61 -10.58 10.92
CA PHE A 242 -15.43 -10.59 9.47
C PHE A 242 -14.26 -11.50 9.04
N LEU A 243 -13.13 -11.48 9.75
CA LEU A 243 -11.99 -12.36 9.45
C LEU A 243 -12.31 -13.84 9.75
N GLU A 244 -13.10 -14.14 10.78
CA GLU A 244 -13.51 -15.51 11.12
C GLU A 244 -14.28 -16.21 9.97
N GLN A 245 -14.98 -15.46 9.11
CA GLN A 245 -15.62 -16.03 7.92
C GLN A 245 -14.61 -16.66 6.94
N PHE A 246 -13.39 -16.17 6.91
CA PHE A 246 -12.31 -16.71 6.08
C PHE A 246 -11.62 -17.91 6.71
N LYS A 247 -11.65 -18.03 8.04
CA LYS A 247 -11.19 -19.22 8.76
C LYS A 247 -12.05 -20.44 8.43
N THR A 248 -13.37 -20.29 8.47
CA THR A 248 -14.31 -21.39 8.15
C THR A 248 -14.17 -21.89 6.72
N ARG A 249 -13.66 -21.07 5.82
CA ARG A 249 -13.38 -21.39 4.41
C ARG A 249 -11.93 -21.84 4.17
N ASP A 250 -11.14 -22.05 5.22
CA ASP A 250 -9.72 -22.39 5.16
C ASP A 250 -8.88 -21.38 4.33
N ILE A 251 -9.32 -20.12 4.29
CA ILE A 251 -8.60 -19.05 3.59
C ILE A 251 -7.53 -18.46 4.48
N ILE A 252 -7.86 -18.13 5.74
CA ILE A 252 -6.95 -17.59 6.75
C ILE A 252 -6.84 -18.57 7.91
N PRO A 253 -5.65 -18.99 8.35
CA PRO A 253 -5.49 -19.92 9.47
C PRO A 253 -5.80 -19.25 10.80
N ALA A 254 -6.36 -20.03 11.74
CA ALA A 254 -6.72 -19.57 13.07
C ALA A 254 -5.57 -18.82 13.76
N ARG A 255 -4.34 -19.33 13.68
CA ARG A 255 -3.15 -18.72 14.31
C ARG A 255 -2.89 -17.27 13.88
N ILE A 256 -3.32 -16.88 12.69
CA ILE A 256 -3.20 -15.47 12.22
C ILE A 256 -4.35 -14.64 12.77
N ILE A 257 -5.59 -15.16 12.75
CA ILE A 257 -6.75 -14.47 13.31
C ILE A 257 -6.59 -14.24 14.82
N ASP A 258 -6.07 -15.23 15.55
CA ASP A 258 -5.78 -15.12 16.98
C ASP A 258 -4.81 -13.98 17.32
N GLN A 259 -3.90 -13.63 16.40
CA GLN A 259 -3.03 -12.46 16.58
C GLN A 259 -3.77 -11.13 16.49
N PHE A 260 -4.84 -11.04 15.70
CA PHE A 260 -5.68 -9.85 15.64
C PHE A 260 -6.53 -9.66 16.90
N GLN A 261 -6.84 -10.71 17.66
CA GLN A 261 -7.54 -10.60 18.96
C GLN A 261 -6.74 -9.78 19.97
N ASN A 262 -5.40 -9.79 19.85
CA ASN A 262 -4.49 -9.00 20.67
C ASN A 262 -3.96 -7.75 19.95
N TYR A 263 -4.64 -7.33 18.88
CA TYR A 263 -4.22 -6.20 18.08
C TYR A 263 -4.35 -4.89 18.88
N HIS A 264 -3.24 -4.17 19.00
CA HIS A 264 -3.22 -2.85 19.59
C HIS A 264 -3.25 -1.81 18.48
N ALA A 265 -4.18 -0.87 18.59
CA ALA A 265 -4.30 0.23 17.63
C ALA A 265 -2.97 0.96 17.43
N PRO A 266 -2.63 1.33 16.19
CA PRO A 266 -1.51 2.20 15.90
C PRO A 266 -1.56 3.47 16.74
N ARG A 267 -0.39 3.97 17.18
CA ARG A 267 -0.28 5.13 18.09
C ARG A 267 -1.00 6.37 17.55
N MET A 268 -0.97 6.56 16.23
CA MET A 268 -1.65 7.67 15.55
C MET A 268 -3.16 7.78 15.83
N TYR A 269 -3.81 6.69 16.23
CA TYR A 269 -5.24 6.69 16.55
C TYR A 269 -5.52 6.91 18.05
N ARG A 270 -4.49 6.77 18.91
CA ARG A 270 -4.62 6.95 20.38
C ARG A 270 -4.47 8.40 20.82
N GLU A 271 -3.78 9.23 20.02
CA GLU A 271 -3.47 10.63 20.36
C GLU A 271 -4.62 11.61 20.05
N ASN A 272 -5.71 11.11 19.46
CA ASN A 272 -6.89 11.92 19.11
C ASN A 272 -8.11 11.65 20.04
N GLU A 273 -7.93 10.97 21.17
CA GLU A 273 -8.89 10.80 22.26
C GLU A 273 -8.58 11.76 23.40
#